data_75340e0a5f8bed5ab5cd13c5b5188e2c
#
_entry.id   75340e0a5f8bed5ab5cd13c5b5188e2c
#
_cell.length_a   1.000
_cell.length_b   1.000
_cell.length_c   1.000
_cell.angle_alpha   90.00
_cell.angle_beta   90.00
_cell.angle_gamma   90.00
#
_symmetry.space_group_name_H-M   'P 1'
#
loop_
_entity.id
_entity.type
_entity.pdbx_description
1 polymer ?
#
loop_
_entity_poly.entity_id
_entity_poly.type
_entity_poly.pdbx_seq_one_letter_code
_entity_poly.pdbx_strand_id
1 'polypeptide(L)'
;MLTKRIIACLDVKDGRVVKGVQFKSHEDMGDIVELAEFYSRAGIDELVFYDIVASARKERVSRAWVSEVAKRINIPFCVAGGIQSEADAAELLANGADKISINSPALREPALIERLAKSFGVQCVVVGVDSYKDERGNLKVFAFTGDEKTTQDSGKSTLEWIKQAQELGAGEIVLNMMNQDGMRKGYDLAQLKAVRGICKVPLIASGGAGEAKHFLDAFEIGCDGALAASIFHKRLVNVADLKGYLKENGVSVRI
;
A
#
# COMPACT_ATOMS: atom_id res chain seq x y z
N MET A 1 5.18 -8.37 -21.62
CA MET A 1 4.35 -8.41 -20.39
C MET A 1 5.03 -7.50 -19.38
N LEU A 2 4.28 -6.68 -18.64
CA LEU A 2 4.88 -5.86 -17.57
C LEU A 2 5.37 -6.76 -16.44
N THR A 3 6.51 -6.40 -15.85
CA THR A 3 7.08 -7.12 -14.70
C THR A 3 6.21 -6.92 -13.45
N LYS A 4 6.12 -7.96 -12.61
CA LYS A 4 5.45 -7.90 -11.32
C LYS A 4 6.32 -7.13 -10.33
N ARG A 5 5.69 -6.36 -9.43
CA ARG A 5 6.39 -5.51 -8.46
C ARG A 5 6.40 -6.15 -7.07
N ILE A 6 7.58 -6.21 -6.47
CA ILE A 6 7.77 -6.51 -5.04
C ILE A 6 7.83 -5.17 -4.32
N ILE A 7 6.91 -4.95 -3.40
CA ILE A 7 6.70 -3.65 -2.77
C ILE A 7 6.97 -3.76 -1.27
N ALA A 8 7.84 -2.90 -0.74
CA ALA A 8 8.05 -2.82 0.70
C ALA A 8 7.24 -1.64 1.28
N CYS A 9 6.53 -1.94 2.38
CA CYS A 9 5.74 -0.96 3.12
C CYS A 9 6.49 -0.52 4.37
N LEU A 10 6.55 0.80 4.59
CA LEU A 10 7.18 1.43 5.74
C LEU A 10 6.13 2.29 6.48
N ASP A 11 5.76 1.87 7.69
CA ASP A 11 4.90 2.66 8.56
C ASP A 11 5.74 3.79 9.18
N VAL A 12 5.37 5.05 8.93
CA VAL A 12 6.12 6.24 9.36
C VAL A 12 5.43 6.91 10.53
N LYS A 13 6.21 7.20 11.56
CA LYS A 13 5.81 7.99 12.71
C LYS A 13 6.92 8.95 13.10
N ASP A 14 6.62 10.25 13.08
CA ASP A 14 7.57 11.31 13.47
C ASP A 14 8.94 11.20 12.75
N GLY A 15 8.94 10.86 11.44
CA GLY A 15 10.14 10.72 10.61
C GLY A 15 10.95 9.43 10.84
N ARG A 16 10.43 8.49 11.61
CA ARG A 16 11.02 7.17 11.82
C ARG A 16 10.10 6.07 11.28
N VAL A 17 10.72 5.00 10.85
CA VAL A 17 9.96 3.79 10.47
C VAL A 17 9.66 2.99 11.72
N VAL A 18 8.40 2.63 11.88
CA VAL A 18 7.93 1.81 13.00
C VAL A 18 7.21 0.58 12.48
N LYS A 19 7.13 -0.46 13.31
CA LYS A 19 6.30 -1.64 13.00
C LYS A 19 5.53 -2.08 14.23
N GLY A 20 4.21 -2.10 14.10
CA GLY A 20 3.31 -2.67 15.10
C GLY A 20 2.81 -4.06 14.69
N VAL A 21 2.26 -4.79 15.65
CA VAL A 21 1.43 -5.99 15.41
C VAL A 21 -0.02 -5.56 15.57
N GLN A 22 -0.82 -5.68 14.53
CA GLN A 22 -2.22 -5.22 14.50
C GLN A 22 -2.37 -3.78 15.02
N PHE A 23 -1.52 -2.86 14.54
CA PHE A 23 -1.49 -1.44 14.92
C PHE A 23 -1.17 -1.15 16.40
N LYS A 24 -0.65 -2.13 17.14
CA LYS A 24 -0.27 -2.00 18.57
C LYS A 24 1.24 -2.18 18.74
N SER A 25 1.79 -1.62 19.85
CA SER A 25 3.17 -1.85 20.29
C SER A 25 4.20 -1.56 19.19
N HIS A 26 4.27 -0.29 18.73
CA HIS A 26 5.19 0.12 17.69
C HIS A 26 6.65 -0.07 18.14
N GLU A 27 7.37 -0.93 17.44
CA GLU A 27 8.81 -1.10 17.52
C GLU A 27 9.48 -0.14 16.53
N ASP A 28 10.51 0.56 16.95
CA ASP A 28 11.30 1.45 16.09
C ASP A 28 12.20 0.59 15.20
N MET A 29 12.03 0.72 13.88
CA MET A 29 12.79 -0.02 12.88
C MET A 29 13.98 0.76 12.32
N GLY A 30 14.07 2.07 12.60
CA GLY A 30 15.18 2.91 12.18
C GLY A 30 14.80 4.18 11.43
N ASP A 31 15.81 4.85 10.90
CA ASP A 31 15.66 6.07 10.10
C ASP A 31 14.99 5.77 8.76
N ILE A 32 14.08 6.65 8.34
CA ILE A 32 13.29 6.46 7.12
C ILE A 32 14.14 6.51 5.85
N VAL A 33 15.13 7.41 5.81
CA VAL A 33 15.99 7.59 4.63
C VAL A 33 16.96 6.43 4.48
N GLU A 34 17.55 5.98 5.59
CA GLU A 34 18.47 4.83 5.61
C GLU A 34 17.77 3.53 5.19
N LEU A 35 16.53 3.31 5.67
CA LEU A 35 15.76 2.14 5.29
C LEU A 35 15.28 2.20 3.84
N ALA A 36 14.89 3.37 3.35
CA ALA A 36 14.53 3.54 1.94
C ALA A 36 15.71 3.21 1.01
N GLU A 37 16.90 3.73 1.34
CA GLU A 37 18.13 3.44 0.60
C GLU A 37 18.51 1.94 0.66
N PHE A 38 18.38 1.33 1.84
CA PHE A 38 18.60 -0.10 2.01
C PHE A 38 17.69 -0.94 1.10
N TYR A 39 16.38 -0.69 1.08
CA TYR A 39 15.44 -1.42 0.24
C TYR A 39 15.65 -1.17 -1.25
N SER A 40 15.96 0.07 -1.64
CA SER A 40 16.31 0.41 -3.02
C SER A 40 17.52 -0.40 -3.50
N ARG A 41 18.57 -0.48 -2.70
CA ARG A 41 19.78 -1.30 -3.00
C ARG A 41 19.53 -2.80 -2.94
N ALA A 42 18.60 -3.25 -2.08
CA ALA A 42 18.23 -4.67 -1.98
C ALA A 42 17.39 -5.15 -3.17
N GLY A 43 17.01 -4.26 -4.09
CA GLY A 43 16.27 -4.60 -5.31
C GLY A 43 14.75 -4.64 -5.15
N ILE A 44 14.18 -3.97 -4.14
CA ILE A 44 12.74 -3.70 -4.07
C ILE A 44 12.33 -2.89 -5.31
N ASP A 45 11.13 -3.14 -5.85
CA ASP A 45 10.66 -2.47 -7.07
C ASP A 45 9.94 -1.16 -6.80
N GLU A 46 9.33 -1.00 -5.61
CA GLU A 46 8.60 0.19 -5.19
C GLU A 46 8.53 0.25 -3.67
N LEU A 47 8.52 1.45 -3.09
CA LEU A 47 8.27 1.68 -1.67
C LEU A 47 6.90 2.32 -1.45
N VAL A 48 6.25 1.98 -0.35
CA VAL A 48 5.05 2.67 0.12
C VAL A 48 5.30 3.14 1.55
N PHE A 49 5.14 4.43 1.78
CA PHE A 49 5.25 5.04 3.11
C PHE A 49 3.85 5.37 3.63
N TYR A 50 3.46 4.78 4.74
CA TYR A 50 2.23 5.11 5.43
C TYR A 50 2.53 6.02 6.62
N ASP A 51 2.19 7.31 6.53
CA ASP A 51 2.21 8.20 7.68
C ASP A 51 1.00 7.88 8.58
N ILE A 52 1.27 7.07 9.63
CA ILE A 52 0.23 6.53 10.51
C ILE A 52 -0.29 7.54 11.54
N VAL A 53 0.39 8.67 11.74
CA VAL A 53 -0.02 9.72 12.70
C VAL A 53 -0.75 10.88 12.03
N ALA A 54 -0.54 11.11 10.74
CA ALA A 54 -1.14 12.22 10.00
C ALA A 54 -2.67 12.23 10.03
N SER A 55 -3.28 11.05 9.93
CA SER A 55 -4.75 10.92 9.99
C SER A 55 -5.34 11.15 11.38
N ALA A 56 -4.57 10.85 12.44
CA ALA A 56 -5.04 10.94 13.83
C ALA A 56 -4.89 12.34 14.42
N ARG A 57 -3.83 13.06 14.05
CA ARG A 57 -3.49 14.36 14.68
C ARG A 57 -4.15 15.57 14.04
N LYS A 58 -4.77 15.46 12.85
CA LYS A 58 -5.25 16.58 12.04
C LYS A 58 -4.20 17.68 11.81
N GLU A 59 -2.96 17.39 12.09
CA GLU A 59 -1.82 18.29 11.92
C GLU A 59 -1.11 17.96 10.60
N ARG A 60 -0.58 19.00 9.94
CA ARG A 60 0.35 18.80 8.82
C ARG A 60 1.65 18.24 9.40
N VAL A 61 1.87 16.95 9.22
CA VAL A 61 3.15 16.34 9.57
C VAL A 61 4.22 16.91 8.65
N SER A 62 5.40 17.20 9.21
CA SER A 62 6.55 17.59 8.41
C SER A 62 6.86 16.52 7.37
N ARG A 63 6.69 16.86 6.11
CA ARG A 63 6.95 15.98 4.95
C ARG A 63 8.35 16.20 4.38
N ALA A 64 9.24 16.85 5.14
CA ALA A 64 10.61 17.10 4.72
C ALA A 64 11.37 15.82 4.35
N TRP A 65 11.05 14.70 5.00
CA TRP A 65 11.64 13.41 4.69
C TRP A 65 11.35 12.93 3.26
N VAL A 66 10.25 13.38 2.64
CA VAL A 66 9.88 12.96 1.27
C VAL A 66 10.97 13.37 0.29
N SER A 67 11.42 14.63 0.34
CA SER A 67 12.48 15.12 -0.54
C SER A 67 13.85 14.49 -0.22
N GLU A 68 14.11 14.13 1.03
CA GLU A 68 15.35 13.44 1.39
C GLU A 68 15.35 12.01 0.88
N VAL A 69 14.24 11.29 0.96
CA VAL A 69 14.07 9.96 0.35
C VAL A 69 14.23 10.04 -1.17
N ALA A 70 13.54 11.00 -1.83
CA ALA A 70 13.61 11.17 -3.28
C ALA A 70 15.04 11.38 -3.81
N LYS A 71 15.91 12.03 -3.03
CA LYS A 71 17.33 12.24 -3.39
C LYS A 71 18.19 10.98 -3.26
N ARG A 72 17.75 9.99 -2.49
CA ARG A 72 18.56 8.82 -2.09
C ARG A 72 18.23 7.54 -2.82
N ILE A 73 17.00 7.42 -3.35
CA ILE A 73 16.54 6.21 -4.02
C ILE A 73 16.31 6.45 -5.51
N ASN A 74 16.38 5.38 -6.30
CA ASN A 74 16.14 5.38 -7.75
C ASN A 74 14.98 4.48 -8.16
N ILE A 75 14.14 4.09 -7.20
CA ILE A 75 12.91 3.33 -7.41
C ILE A 75 11.70 4.21 -7.07
N PRO A 76 10.55 4.00 -7.71
CA PRO A 76 9.36 4.77 -7.42
C PRO A 76 8.88 4.55 -5.98
N PHE A 77 8.25 5.58 -5.42
CA PHE A 77 7.60 5.46 -4.13
C PHE A 77 6.26 6.19 -4.05
N CYS A 78 5.40 5.62 -3.24
CA CYS A 78 4.08 6.14 -2.93
C CYS A 78 4.03 6.64 -1.48
N VAL A 79 3.36 7.77 -1.26
CA VAL A 79 3.09 8.29 0.10
C VAL A 79 1.62 8.19 0.41
N ALA A 80 1.30 7.64 1.56
CA ALA A 80 -0.04 7.48 2.10
C ALA A 80 -0.16 8.11 3.49
N GLY A 81 -1.38 8.50 3.85
CA GLY A 81 -1.69 9.11 5.14
C GLY A 81 -1.79 10.64 5.09
N GLY A 82 -2.82 11.20 5.72
CA GLY A 82 -3.01 12.63 5.90
C GLY A 82 -3.29 13.45 4.62
N ILE A 83 -3.60 12.82 3.49
CA ILE A 83 -3.91 13.50 2.24
C ILE A 83 -5.41 13.76 2.18
N GLN A 84 -5.82 15.02 2.33
CA GLN A 84 -7.24 15.42 2.39
C GLN A 84 -7.65 16.35 1.24
N SER A 85 -6.69 16.87 0.48
CA SER A 85 -6.91 17.86 -0.58
C SER A 85 -5.92 17.71 -1.73
N GLU A 86 -6.20 18.39 -2.85
CA GLU A 86 -5.27 18.54 -3.97
C GLU A 86 -3.98 19.26 -3.55
N ALA A 87 -4.06 20.20 -2.60
CA ALA A 87 -2.89 20.90 -2.09
C ALA A 87 -1.94 19.96 -1.33
N ASP A 88 -2.49 19.03 -0.53
CA ASP A 88 -1.67 18.02 0.17
C ASP A 88 -0.98 17.08 -0.83
N ALA A 89 -1.70 16.67 -1.88
CA ALA A 89 -1.15 15.83 -2.94
C ALA A 89 -0.07 16.55 -3.74
N ALA A 90 -0.32 17.81 -4.12
CA ALA A 90 0.65 18.65 -4.85
C ALA A 90 1.96 18.81 -4.07
N GLU A 91 1.90 19.03 -2.77
CA GLU A 91 3.07 19.14 -1.90
C GLU A 91 3.92 17.87 -1.92
N LEU A 92 3.30 16.69 -1.80
CA LEU A 92 4.00 15.40 -1.80
C LEU A 92 4.65 15.10 -3.15
N LEU A 93 3.91 15.29 -4.24
CA LEU A 93 4.41 15.06 -5.60
C LEU A 93 5.52 16.06 -5.96
N ALA A 94 5.40 17.34 -5.58
CA ALA A 94 6.45 18.34 -5.78
C ALA A 94 7.73 18.04 -4.97
N ASN A 95 7.61 17.34 -3.85
CA ASN A 95 8.76 16.88 -3.06
C ASN A 95 9.35 15.54 -3.54
N GLY A 96 8.84 14.98 -4.64
CA GLY A 96 9.44 13.85 -5.33
C GLY A 96 8.75 12.50 -5.13
N ALA A 97 7.58 12.45 -4.47
CA ALA A 97 6.77 11.25 -4.50
C ALA A 97 6.24 10.98 -5.91
N ASP A 98 6.27 9.72 -6.37
CA ASP A 98 5.73 9.34 -7.68
C ASP A 98 4.22 9.15 -7.64
N LYS A 99 3.71 8.71 -6.49
CA LYS A 99 2.30 8.42 -6.27
C LYS A 99 1.85 8.87 -4.89
N ILE A 100 0.56 9.11 -4.77
CA ILE A 100 -0.12 9.35 -3.49
C ILE A 100 -1.22 8.30 -3.30
N SER A 101 -1.42 7.86 -2.05
CA SER A 101 -2.48 6.90 -1.73
C SER A 101 -3.47 7.48 -0.72
N ILE A 102 -4.75 7.34 -1.05
CA ILE A 102 -5.87 7.80 -0.23
C ILE A 102 -6.83 6.66 0.08
N ASN A 103 -7.39 6.62 1.30
CA ASN A 103 -8.47 5.72 1.71
C ASN A 103 -9.59 6.53 2.37
N SER A 104 -9.52 6.80 3.68
CA SER A 104 -10.61 7.43 4.45
C SER A 104 -11.10 8.78 3.88
N PRO A 105 -10.25 9.68 3.37
CA PRO A 105 -10.71 10.89 2.68
C PRO A 105 -11.55 10.59 1.44
N ALA A 106 -11.16 9.60 0.64
CA ALA A 106 -11.90 9.19 -0.55
C ALA A 106 -13.24 8.52 -0.20
N LEU A 107 -13.32 7.76 0.89
CA LEU A 107 -14.58 7.17 1.36
C LEU A 107 -15.58 8.24 1.79
N ARG A 108 -15.10 9.32 2.42
CA ARG A 108 -15.89 10.45 2.85
C ARG A 108 -16.33 11.34 1.69
N GLU A 109 -15.41 11.59 0.75
CA GLU A 109 -15.61 12.43 -0.42
C GLU A 109 -15.07 11.77 -1.68
N PRO A 110 -15.84 10.88 -2.34
CA PRO A 110 -15.37 10.14 -3.52
C PRO A 110 -14.88 11.02 -4.67
N ALA A 111 -15.47 12.21 -4.85
CA ALA A 111 -15.06 13.19 -5.85
C ALA A 111 -13.60 13.65 -5.71
N LEU A 112 -12.97 13.46 -4.54
CA LEU A 112 -11.55 13.73 -4.35
C LEU A 112 -10.68 12.90 -5.29
N ILE A 113 -11.05 11.64 -5.57
CA ILE A 113 -10.32 10.78 -6.51
C ILE A 113 -10.29 11.43 -7.90
N GLU A 114 -11.45 11.89 -8.37
CA GLU A 114 -11.58 12.52 -9.68
C GLU A 114 -10.77 13.83 -9.79
N ARG A 115 -10.82 14.67 -8.75
CA ARG A 115 -10.04 15.91 -8.73
C ARG A 115 -8.54 15.64 -8.76
N LEU A 116 -8.05 14.69 -7.96
CA LEU A 116 -6.65 14.28 -7.95
C LEU A 116 -6.22 13.71 -9.30
N ALA A 117 -7.04 12.84 -9.90
CA ALA A 117 -6.76 12.25 -11.20
C ALA A 117 -6.70 13.31 -12.32
N LYS A 118 -7.58 14.31 -12.29
CA LYS A 118 -7.58 15.44 -13.24
C LYS A 118 -6.36 16.35 -13.06
N SER A 119 -5.94 16.60 -11.83
CA SER A 119 -4.84 17.52 -11.52
C SER A 119 -3.46 16.91 -11.76
N PHE A 120 -3.28 15.61 -11.46
CA PHE A 120 -1.95 14.98 -11.43
C PHE A 120 -1.81 13.77 -12.38
N GLY A 121 -2.89 13.36 -13.03
CA GLY A 121 -2.95 12.14 -13.83
C GLY A 121 -3.32 10.91 -13.01
N VAL A 122 -4.06 9.99 -13.62
CA VAL A 122 -4.55 8.76 -12.97
C VAL A 122 -3.41 7.91 -12.38
N GLN A 123 -2.24 7.88 -13.06
CA GLN A 123 -1.08 7.10 -12.64
C GLN A 123 -0.49 7.52 -11.29
N CYS A 124 -0.78 8.74 -10.82
CA CYS A 124 -0.33 9.24 -9.51
C CYS A 124 -1.31 8.90 -8.38
N VAL A 125 -2.54 8.44 -8.70
CA VAL A 125 -3.62 8.27 -7.73
C VAL A 125 -3.82 6.80 -7.40
N VAL A 126 -3.43 6.41 -6.19
CA VAL A 126 -3.65 5.09 -5.62
C VAL A 126 -4.82 5.17 -4.63
N VAL A 127 -5.75 4.23 -4.72
CA VAL A 127 -6.80 4.07 -3.71
C VAL A 127 -6.49 2.84 -2.86
N GLY A 128 -6.17 3.09 -1.59
CA GLY A 128 -6.06 2.06 -0.56
C GLY A 128 -7.46 1.60 -0.15
N VAL A 129 -7.65 0.30 -0.04
CA VAL A 129 -8.92 -0.32 0.34
C VAL A 129 -8.68 -1.27 1.50
N ASP A 130 -8.98 -0.83 2.71
CA ASP A 130 -8.92 -1.68 3.90
C ASP A 130 -10.18 -2.54 3.93
N SER A 131 -10.03 -3.78 3.52
CA SER A 131 -11.14 -4.72 3.34
C SER A 131 -11.16 -5.75 4.45
N TYR A 132 -12.30 -5.84 5.11
CA TYR A 132 -12.58 -6.81 6.16
C TYR A 132 -13.63 -7.81 5.70
N LYS A 133 -13.36 -9.08 5.89
CA LYS A 133 -14.28 -10.18 5.63
C LYS A 133 -15.01 -10.53 6.92
N ASP A 134 -16.32 -10.30 6.94
CA ASP A 134 -17.15 -10.63 8.11
C ASP A 134 -17.43 -12.15 8.21
N GLU A 135 -18.06 -12.58 9.31
CA GLU A 135 -18.37 -14.00 9.57
C GLU A 135 -19.31 -14.63 8.53
N ARG A 136 -20.07 -13.80 7.81
CA ARG A 136 -20.97 -14.23 6.71
C ARG A 136 -20.25 -14.26 5.36
N GLY A 137 -18.96 -13.88 5.32
CA GLY A 137 -18.16 -13.82 4.12
C GLY A 137 -18.33 -12.52 3.30
N ASN A 138 -19.06 -11.51 3.82
CA ASN A 138 -19.19 -10.24 3.13
C ASN A 138 -17.90 -9.43 3.25
N LEU A 139 -17.48 -8.82 2.15
CA LEU A 139 -16.31 -7.96 2.08
C LEU A 139 -16.73 -6.50 2.26
N LYS A 140 -16.28 -5.88 3.35
CA LYS A 140 -16.62 -4.51 3.75
C LYS A 140 -15.40 -3.62 3.79
N VAL A 141 -15.56 -2.37 3.42
CA VAL A 141 -14.49 -1.36 3.48
C VAL A 141 -14.51 -0.64 4.81
N PHE A 142 -13.34 -0.51 5.41
CA PHE A 142 -13.15 0.23 6.66
C PHE A 142 -12.37 1.53 6.44
N ALA A 143 -12.64 2.51 7.27
CA ALA A 143 -11.98 3.81 7.31
C ALA A 143 -11.25 4.00 8.65
N PHE A 144 -10.26 4.91 8.67
CA PHE A 144 -9.49 5.29 9.87
C PHE A 144 -8.84 4.12 10.61
N THR A 145 -8.35 3.16 9.85
CA THR A 145 -7.82 1.88 10.33
C THR A 145 -6.44 1.97 11.01
N GLY A 146 -5.83 3.14 11.04
CA GLY A 146 -4.55 3.39 11.75
C GLY A 146 -4.62 3.28 13.28
N ASP A 147 -5.84 3.29 13.86
CA ASP A 147 -6.08 3.08 15.30
C ASP A 147 -7.40 2.33 15.48
N GLU A 148 -7.40 1.27 16.31
CA GLU A 148 -8.62 0.50 16.61
C GLU A 148 -9.78 1.37 17.11
N LYS A 149 -9.49 2.42 17.88
CA LYS A 149 -10.51 3.32 18.44
C LYS A 149 -11.20 4.19 17.40
N THR A 150 -10.54 4.41 16.26
CA THR A 150 -11.05 5.24 15.16
C THR A 150 -11.55 4.41 13.99
N THR A 151 -11.21 3.12 13.94
CA THR A 151 -11.63 2.20 12.87
C THR A 151 -13.15 2.13 12.75
N GLN A 152 -13.66 2.39 11.54
CA GLN A 152 -15.09 2.48 11.26
C GLN A 152 -15.45 1.67 10.02
N ASP A 153 -16.54 0.90 10.08
CA ASP A 153 -17.19 0.35 8.89
C ASP A 153 -17.76 1.51 8.05
N SER A 154 -17.34 1.63 6.82
CA SER A 154 -17.79 2.69 5.90
C SER A 154 -19.21 2.46 5.37
N GLY A 155 -19.80 1.29 5.62
CA GLY A 155 -21.07 0.85 5.05
C GLY A 155 -20.98 0.47 3.57
N LYS A 156 -19.78 0.44 2.97
CA LYS A 156 -19.57 0.12 1.55
C LYS A 156 -19.08 -1.33 1.39
N SER A 157 -19.58 -2.00 0.35
CA SER A 157 -19.01 -3.24 -0.15
C SER A 157 -17.65 -2.98 -0.80
N THR A 158 -16.66 -3.85 -0.53
CA THR A 158 -15.34 -3.75 -1.17
C THR A 158 -15.41 -3.76 -2.68
N LEU A 159 -16.24 -4.64 -3.26
CA LEU A 159 -16.32 -4.76 -4.72
C LEU A 159 -17.00 -3.55 -5.36
N GLU A 160 -18.05 -3.00 -4.74
CA GLU A 160 -18.73 -1.80 -5.22
C GLU A 160 -17.83 -0.57 -5.10
N TRP A 161 -17.12 -0.44 -3.99
CA TRP A 161 -16.20 0.67 -3.79
C TRP A 161 -15.05 0.67 -4.80
N ILE A 162 -14.45 -0.50 -5.07
CA ILE A 162 -13.37 -0.62 -6.07
C ILE A 162 -13.88 -0.26 -7.47
N LYS A 163 -15.10 -0.63 -7.85
CA LYS A 163 -15.69 -0.22 -9.13
C LYS A 163 -15.84 1.32 -9.17
N GLN A 164 -16.46 1.91 -8.15
CA GLN A 164 -16.64 3.36 -8.05
C GLN A 164 -15.31 4.11 -8.08
N ALA A 165 -14.28 3.64 -7.36
CA ALA A 165 -12.96 4.27 -7.34
C ALA A 165 -12.30 4.29 -8.73
N GLN A 166 -12.42 3.21 -9.50
CA GLN A 166 -11.91 3.14 -10.87
C GLN A 166 -12.65 4.11 -11.80
N GLU A 167 -13.99 4.18 -11.70
CA GLU A 167 -14.82 5.11 -12.49
C GLU A 167 -14.44 6.57 -12.21
N LEU A 168 -14.02 6.88 -10.98
CA LEU A 168 -13.55 8.20 -10.57
C LEU A 168 -12.09 8.49 -10.95
N GLY A 169 -11.36 7.51 -11.51
CA GLY A 169 -10.01 7.73 -12.02
C GLY A 169 -8.89 7.22 -11.09
N ALA A 170 -9.17 6.30 -10.18
CA ALA A 170 -8.10 5.58 -9.48
C ALA A 170 -7.22 4.84 -10.49
N GLY A 171 -5.93 5.14 -10.51
CA GLY A 171 -4.97 4.52 -11.40
C GLY A 171 -4.36 3.22 -10.86
N GLU A 172 -4.51 2.96 -9.56
CA GLU A 172 -4.05 1.74 -8.91
C GLU A 172 -4.90 1.46 -7.65
N ILE A 173 -5.13 0.18 -7.36
CA ILE A 173 -5.81 -0.27 -6.15
C ILE A 173 -4.83 -1.06 -5.27
N VAL A 174 -4.67 -0.65 -4.02
CA VAL A 174 -4.00 -1.45 -2.98
C VAL A 174 -5.08 -2.09 -2.13
N LEU A 175 -5.24 -3.40 -2.23
CA LEU A 175 -6.20 -4.16 -1.42
C LEU A 175 -5.51 -4.65 -0.16
N ASN A 176 -5.78 -4.01 0.97
CA ASN A 176 -5.31 -4.43 2.28
C ASN A 176 -6.33 -5.36 2.94
N MET A 177 -5.97 -6.63 3.07
CA MET A 177 -6.83 -7.68 3.63
C MET A 177 -6.67 -7.72 5.15
N MET A 178 -7.51 -6.96 5.87
CA MET A 178 -7.40 -6.71 7.31
C MET A 178 -7.35 -7.99 8.15
N ASN A 179 -8.11 -9.03 7.78
CA ASN A 179 -8.11 -10.31 8.49
C ASN A 179 -6.76 -11.04 8.41
N GLN A 180 -5.95 -10.75 7.39
CA GLN A 180 -4.65 -11.40 7.16
C GLN A 180 -3.48 -10.53 7.63
N ASP A 181 -3.71 -9.23 7.87
CA ASP A 181 -2.61 -8.31 8.18
C ASP A 181 -1.88 -8.72 9.47
N GLY A 182 -0.55 -8.76 9.39
CA GLY A 182 0.32 -9.20 10.48
C GLY A 182 0.35 -10.72 10.74
N MET A 183 -0.56 -11.51 10.17
CA MET A 183 -0.69 -12.96 10.43
C MET A 183 0.40 -13.81 9.76
N ARG A 184 0.99 -13.32 8.66
CA ARG A 184 2.02 -14.02 7.86
C ARG A 184 1.61 -15.41 7.34
N LYS A 185 0.30 -15.62 7.13
CA LYS A 185 -0.29 -16.90 6.68
C LYS A 185 -0.71 -16.89 5.20
N GLY A 186 -0.32 -15.86 4.47
CA GLY A 186 -0.68 -15.65 3.08
C GLY A 186 -1.80 -14.61 2.92
N TYR A 187 -1.93 -14.12 1.70
CA TYR A 187 -3.02 -13.26 1.27
C TYR A 187 -4.35 -14.03 1.22
N ASP A 188 -5.49 -13.38 1.39
CA ASP A 188 -6.80 -13.99 1.11
C ASP A 188 -7.00 -14.12 -0.42
N LEU A 189 -6.62 -15.30 -0.95
CA LEU A 189 -6.64 -15.56 -2.39
C LEU A 189 -8.07 -15.52 -2.96
N ALA A 190 -9.07 -15.89 -2.17
CA ALA A 190 -10.47 -15.83 -2.61
C ALA A 190 -10.92 -14.38 -2.80
N GLN A 191 -10.54 -13.50 -1.88
CA GLN A 191 -10.81 -12.06 -1.97
C GLN A 191 -10.05 -11.43 -3.14
N LEU A 192 -8.75 -11.74 -3.29
CA LEU A 192 -7.95 -11.26 -4.43
C LEU A 192 -8.56 -11.67 -5.77
N LYS A 193 -9.00 -12.92 -5.90
CA LYS A 193 -9.65 -13.41 -7.12
C LYS A 193 -10.96 -12.68 -7.42
N ALA A 194 -11.80 -12.46 -6.41
CA ALA A 194 -13.03 -11.70 -6.56
C ALA A 194 -12.78 -10.27 -7.02
N VAL A 195 -11.80 -9.59 -6.39
CA VAL A 195 -11.42 -8.22 -6.75
C VAL A 195 -10.77 -8.18 -8.14
N ARG A 196 -9.87 -9.12 -8.49
CA ARG A 196 -9.24 -9.14 -9.82
C ARG A 196 -10.28 -9.27 -10.93
N GLY A 197 -11.37 -9.99 -10.68
CA GLY A 197 -12.45 -10.15 -11.66
C GLY A 197 -13.15 -8.84 -12.08
N ILE A 198 -13.06 -7.80 -11.26
CA ILE A 198 -13.70 -6.48 -11.50
C ILE A 198 -12.69 -5.33 -11.60
N CYS A 199 -11.46 -5.53 -11.18
CA CYS A 199 -10.43 -4.51 -11.18
C CYS A 199 -9.71 -4.48 -12.53
N LYS A 200 -9.75 -3.36 -13.25
CA LYS A 200 -9.14 -3.16 -14.58
C LYS A 200 -7.83 -2.38 -14.52
N VAL A 201 -7.54 -1.76 -13.39
CA VAL A 201 -6.28 -1.05 -13.11
C VAL A 201 -5.30 -1.98 -12.39
N PRO A 202 -4.02 -1.62 -12.24
CA PRO A 202 -3.09 -2.35 -11.41
C PRO A 202 -3.64 -2.65 -10.03
N LEU A 203 -3.54 -3.93 -9.61
CA LEU A 203 -4.00 -4.44 -8.32
C LEU A 203 -2.80 -4.89 -7.51
N ILE A 204 -2.67 -4.33 -6.31
CA ILE A 204 -1.62 -4.66 -5.34
C ILE A 204 -2.22 -5.45 -4.19
N ALA A 205 -1.69 -6.65 -3.95
CA ALA A 205 -2.05 -7.45 -2.78
C ALA A 205 -1.32 -6.93 -1.54
N SER A 206 -2.04 -6.69 -0.45
CA SER A 206 -1.50 -6.25 0.85
C SER A 206 -2.17 -6.99 2.00
N GLY A 207 -1.40 -7.26 3.07
CA GLY A 207 -1.87 -7.95 4.27
C GLY A 207 -1.76 -9.48 4.18
N GLY A 208 -0.80 -10.07 4.93
CA GLY A 208 -0.68 -11.50 5.10
C GLY A 208 0.57 -12.19 4.58
N ALA A 209 1.43 -11.53 3.77
CA ALA A 209 2.65 -12.16 3.27
C ALA A 209 3.55 -12.67 4.40
N GLY A 210 4.04 -13.90 4.29
CA GLY A 210 4.90 -14.55 5.25
C GLY A 210 6.10 -15.28 4.64
N GLU A 211 6.01 -15.68 3.37
CA GLU A 211 7.04 -16.40 2.63
C GLU A 211 6.94 -16.15 1.12
N ALA A 212 7.92 -16.61 0.34
CA ALA A 212 8.01 -16.39 -1.10
C ALA A 212 6.80 -16.95 -1.87
N LYS A 213 6.27 -18.10 -1.44
CA LYS A 213 5.10 -18.72 -2.07
C LYS A 213 3.88 -17.81 -2.07
N HIS A 214 3.67 -17.01 -1.04
CA HIS A 214 2.52 -16.12 -0.97
C HIS A 214 2.53 -15.05 -2.07
N PHE A 215 3.72 -14.58 -2.47
CA PHE A 215 3.87 -13.67 -3.62
C PHE A 215 3.52 -14.37 -4.94
N LEU A 216 4.01 -15.61 -5.11
CA LEU A 216 3.68 -16.42 -6.28
C LEU A 216 2.16 -16.58 -6.40
N ASP A 217 1.48 -17.00 -5.33
CA ASP A 217 0.04 -17.22 -5.30
C ASP A 217 -0.74 -15.94 -5.71
N ALA A 218 -0.31 -14.76 -5.24
CA ALA A 218 -0.92 -13.49 -5.62
C ALA A 218 -0.69 -13.16 -7.10
N PHE A 219 0.50 -13.43 -7.63
CA PHE A 219 0.81 -13.17 -9.04
C PHE A 219 0.11 -14.14 -10.00
N GLU A 220 -0.11 -15.39 -9.61
CA GLU A 220 -0.90 -16.36 -10.37
C GLU A 220 -2.37 -15.94 -10.49
N ILE A 221 -2.93 -15.27 -9.49
CA ILE A 221 -4.27 -14.66 -9.57
C ILE A 221 -4.30 -13.47 -10.54
N GLY A 222 -3.14 -12.87 -10.84
CA GLY A 222 -3.03 -11.74 -11.75
C GLY A 222 -2.84 -10.39 -11.05
N CYS A 223 -2.43 -10.37 -9.77
CA CYS A 223 -1.99 -9.14 -9.13
C CYS A 223 -0.78 -8.56 -9.86
N ASP A 224 -0.65 -7.23 -9.89
CA ASP A 224 0.40 -6.50 -10.57
C ASP A 224 1.56 -6.16 -9.61
N GLY A 225 1.27 -6.18 -8.32
CA GLY A 225 2.24 -6.05 -7.25
C GLY A 225 1.82 -6.81 -6.00
N ALA A 226 2.79 -7.11 -5.15
CA ALA A 226 2.56 -7.72 -3.85
C ALA A 226 3.37 -6.96 -2.80
N LEU A 227 2.67 -6.46 -1.78
CA LEU A 227 3.19 -5.59 -0.74
C LEU A 227 3.36 -6.38 0.55
N ALA A 228 4.51 -6.18 1.20
CA ALA A 228 4.79 -6.71 2.52
C ALA A 228 5.61 -5.72 3.36
N ALA A 229 5.54 -5.85 4.67
CA ALA A 229 6.28 -5.04 5.63
C ALA A 229 7.14 -5.93 6.53
N SER A 230 6.53 -6.62 7.48
CA SER A 230 7.21 -7.32 8.58
C SER A 230 8.24 -8.35 8.14
N ILE A 231 8.02 -9.07 7.03
CA ILE A 231 8.95 -10.09 6.54
C ILE A 231 10.24 -9.49 6.01
N PHE A 232 10.19 -8.27 5.46
CA PHE A 232 11.36 -7.54 5.02
C PHE A 232 12.07 -6.85 6.20
N HIS A 233 11.33 -6.16 7.08
CA HIS A 233 11.90 -5.51 8.26
C HIS A 233 12.60 -6.51 9.20
N LYS A 234 12.03 -7.70 9.38
CA LYS A 234 12.60 -8.77 10.20
C LYS A 234 13.58 -9.65 9.45
N ARG A 235 13.90 -9.32 8.18
CA ARG A 235 14.81 -10.07 7.31
C ARG A 235 14.48 -11.57 7.19
N LEU A 236 13.18 -11.89 7.24
CA LEU A 236 12.72 -13.29 7.10
C LEU A 236 12.74 -13.76 5.64
N VAL A 237 12.64 -12.82 4.70
CA VAL A 237 12.72 -13.07 3.26
C VAL A 237 13.73 -12.11 2.66
N ASN A 238 14.71 -12.64 1.96
CA ASN A 238 15.66 -11.88 1.16
C ASN A 238 15.01 -11.52 -0.18
N VAL A 239 15.15 -10.29 -0.65
CA VAL A 239 14.50 -9.81 -1.89
C VAL A 239 15.07 -10.50 -3.13
N ALA A 240 16.38 -10.71 -3.19
CA ALA A 240 17.01 -11.38 -4.33
C ALA A 240 16.59 -12.86 -4.42
N ASP A 241 16.54 -13.55 -3.28
CA ASP A 241 16.08 -14.95 -3.22
C ASP A 241 14.59 -15.05 -3.61
N LEU A 242 13.75 -14.12 -3.13
CA LEU A 242 12.34 -14.05 -3.51
C LEU A 242 12.18 -13.87 -5.02
N LYS A 243 12.93 -12.95 -5.63
CA LYS A 243 12.87 -12.71 -7.08
C LYS A 243 13.42 -13.90 -7.87
N GLY A 244 14.44 -14.56 -7.38
CA GLY A 244 14.96 -15.83 -7.94
C GLY A 244 13.87 -16.89 -7.97
N TYR A 245 13.25 -17.15 -6.82
CA TYR A 245 12.14 -18.09 -6.69
C TYR A 245 10.98 -17.77 -7.64
N LEU A 246 10.56 -16.51 -7.72
CA LEU A 246 9.47 -16.09 -8.61
C LEU A 246 9.82 -16.31 -10.09
N LYS A 247 11.05 -15.98 -10.48
CA LYS A 247 11.55 -16.20 -11.85
C LYS A 247 11.58 -17.69 -12.22
N GLU A 248 12.05 -18.56 -11.33
CA GLU A 248 12.08 -20.02 -11.50
C GLU A 248 10.66 -20.58 -11.67
N ASN A 249 9.66 -19.94 -11.05
CA ASN A 249 8.24 -20.29 -11.19
C ASN A 249 7.52 -19.52 -12.32
N GLY A 250 8.25 -18.93 -13.26
CA GLY A 250 7.68 -18.34 -14.47
C GLY A 250 7.09 -16.94 -14.32
N VAL A 251 7.29 -16.28 -13.16
CA VAL A 251 6.84 -14.90 -12.94
C VAL A 251 7.88 -13.92 -13.47
N SER A 252 7.45 -13.00 -14.33
CA SER A 252 8.32 -11.93 -14.85
C SER A 252 8.56 -10.89 -13.74
N VAL A 253 9.77 -10.83 -13.21
CA VAL A 253 10.23 -9.85 -12.22
C VAL A 253 11.48 -9.14 -12.72
N ARG A 254 11.74 -7.92 -12.23
CA ARG A 254 12.99 -7.19 -12.48
C ARG A 254 14.07 -7.74 -11.55
N ILE A 255 15.22 -8.11 -12.09
CA ILE A 255 16.41 -8.55 -11.35
C ILE A 255 17.37 -7.40 -11.19
#